data_cb85415b45546447422ce25f1347e282
#
_entry.id   cb85415b45546447422ce25f1347e282
#
_cell.length_a   1.000
_cell.length_b   1.000
_cell.length_c   1.000
_cell.angle_alpha   90.00
_cell.angle_beta   90.00
_cell.angle_gamma   90.00
#
_symmetry.space_group_name_H-M   'P 1'
#
loop_
_entity.id
_entity.type
_entity.pdbx_description
1 polymer ?
#
loop_
_entity_poly.entity_id
_entity_poly.type
_entity_poly.pdbx_seq_one_letter_code
_entity_poly.pdbx_strand_id
1 'polypeptide(L)'
;PFYVLNYNLLNPTFEGFRFEGDFGFSILSILLKKLTPDPQALIFVTAFVTNVLIVRGLYRYSRLIEVALFLYITTGMFTVSMNGIRQFLAAAILFAGTHWLIKGDWRRYFPIVLLAATFHNTAIIMLIFYFLVRKRAWTKATVLLLAIALLVAVGFEQFFGVLLNLIEGSK
;
A
#
# COMPACT_ATOMS: atom_id res chain seq x y z
N PRO A 1 4.76 -17.90 -7.44
CA PRO A 1 3.68 -18.72 -8.01
C PRO A 1 2.37 -17.95 -8.22
N PHE A 2 1.82 -17.22 -7.21
CA PHE A 2 0.51 -16.57 -7.33
C PHE A 2 0.42 -15.55 -8.49
N TYR A 3 1.34 -14.61 -8.56
CA TYR A 3 1.35 -13.58 -9.61
C TYR A 3 1.65 -14.16 -11.00
N VAL A 4 2.52 -15.17 -11.07
CA VAL A 4 2.84 -15.90 -12.32
C VAL A 4 1.60 -16.61 -12.85
N LEU A 5 0.88 -17.33 -11.97
CA LEU A 5 -0.33 -18.04 -12.36
C LEU A 5 -1.41 -17.06 -12.86
N ASN A 6 -1.68 -16.00 -12.09
CA ASN A 6 -2.68 -15.01 -12.48
C ASN A 6 -2.31 -14.29 -13.78
N TYR A 7 -1.03 -13.97 -13.99
CA TYR A 7 -0.57 -13.36 -15.23
C TYR A 7 -0.77 -14.29 -16.43
N ASN A 8 -0.49 -15.58 -16.28
CA ASN A 8 -0.67 -16.56 -17.34
C ASN A 8 -2.15 -16.73 -17.73
N LEU A 9 -3.05 -16.70 -16.75
CA LEU A 9 -4.50 -16.82 -16.96
C LEU A 9 -5.16 -15.51 -17.43
N LEU A 10 -4.44 -14.38 -17.34
CA LEU A 10 -4.98 -13.07 -17.69
C LEU A 10 -5.20 -12.94 -19.20
N ASN A 11 -6.41 -12.58 -19.60
CA ASN A 11 -6.69 -12.17 -20.99
C ASN A 11 -6.16 -10.75 -21.22
N PRO A 12 -5.40 -10.50 -22.30
CA PRO A 12 -4.83 -9.18 -22.61
C PRO A 12 -5.86 -8.18 -23.17
N THR A 13 -7.15 -8.47 -23.04
CA THR A 13 -8.26 -7.60 -23.43
C THR A 13 -8.87 -6.94 -22.22
N PHE A 14 -9.47 -5.77 -22.40
CA PHE A 14 -10.25 -5.09 -21.35
C PHE A 14 -11.70 -5.58 -21.28
N GLU A 15 -12.05 -6.64 -22.01
CA GLU A 15 -13.38 -7.24 -21.96
C GLU A 15 -13.65 -7.85 -20.57
N GLY A 16 -14.72 -7.38 -19.92
CA GLY A 16 -15.04 -7.79 -18.54
C GLY A 16 -14.21 -7.13 -17.46
N PHE A 17 -13.39 -6.11 -17.78
CA PHE A 17 -12.61 -5.37 -16.77
C PHE A 17 -13.54 -4.64 -15.79
N ARG A 18 -13.32 -4.86 -14.50
CA ARG A 18 -14.05 -4.17 -13.42
C ARG A 18 -13.11 -3.23 -12.68
N PHE A 19 -13.60 -2.02 -12.39
CA PHE A 19 -12.91 -1.06 -11.54
C PHE A 19 -13.10 -1.39 -10.06
N GLU A 20 -12.79 -2.64 -9.67
CA GLU A 20 -12.91 -3.14 -8.31
C GLU A 20 -11.54 -3.51 -7.76
N GLY A 21 -11.35 -3.29 -6.45
CA GLY A 21 -10.11 -3.66 -5.76
C GLY A 21 -8.86 -2.94 -6.29
N ASP A 22 -7.81 -3.71 -6.55
CA ASP A 22 -6.51 -3.21 -6.99
C ASP A 22 -6.45 -3.03 -8.52
N PHE A 23 -7.40 -2.28 -9.09
CA PHE A 23 -7.58 -2.16 -10.54
C PHE A 23 -6.37 -1.56 -11.27
N GLY A 24 -5.60 -0.67 -10.65
CA GLY A 24 -4.39 -0.12 -11.24
C GLY A 24 -3.32 -1.19 -11.48
N PHE A 25 -3.19 -2.15 -10.55
CA PHE A 25 -2.33 -3.31 -10.75
C PHE A 25 -2.83 -4.22 -11.87
N SER A 26 -4.14 -4.39 -11.98
CA SER A 26 -4.76 -5.16 -13.08
C SER A 26 -4.51 -4.50 -14.44
N ILE A 27 -4.65 -3.17 -14.53
CA ILE A 27 -4.32 -2.40 -15.75
C ILE A 27 -2.85 -2.59 -16.12
N LEU A 28 -1.93 -2.44 -15.16
CA LEU A 28 -0.50 -2.65 -15.39
C LEU A 28 -0.22 -4.06 -15.92
N SER A 29 -0.87 -5.08 -15.33
CA SER A 29 -0.73 -6.48 -15.74
C SER A 29 -1.23 -6.70 -17.18
N ILE A 30 -2.39 -6.13 -17.56
CA ILE A 30 -2.94 -6.21 -18.92
C ILE A 30 -2.01 -5.52 -19.93
N LEU A 31 -1.50 -4.33 -19.60
CA LEU A 31 -0.59 -3.60 -20.48
C LEU A 31 0.70 -4.38 -20.72
N LEU A 32 1.29 -4.95 -19.66
CA LEU A 32 2.49 -5.76 -19.79
C LEU A 32 2.22 -7.07 -20.55
N LYS A 33 1.05 -7.69 -20.35
CA LYS A 33 0.66 -8.90 -21.06
C LYS A 33 0.54 -8.67 -22.57
N LYS A 34 0.14 -7.47 -23.00
CA LYS A 34 0.13 -7.08 -24.43
C LYS A 34 1.52 -6.95 -25.02
N LEU A 35 2.53 -6.59 -24.20
CA LEU A 35 3.90 -6.40 -24.62
C LEU A 35 4.70 -7.72 -24.61
N THR A 36 4.44 -8.57 -23.60
CA THR A 36 5.16 -9.84 -23.45
C THR A 36 4.29 -10.87 -22.72
N PRO A 37 4.31 -12.14 -23.16
CA PRO A 37 3.64 -13.22 -22.46
C PRO A 37 4.37 -13.65 -21.18
N ASP A 38 5.63 -13.22 -20.98
CA ASP A 38 6.46 -13.62 -19.85
C ASP A 38 6.01 -12.94 -18.54
N PRO A 39 5.56 -13.70 -17.52
CA PRO A 39 5.17 -13.16 -16.22
C PRO A 39 6.30 -12.51 -15.43
N GLN A 40 7.57 -12.80 -15.76
CA GLN A 40 8.72 -12.18 -15.12
C GLN A 40 8.78 -10.67 -15.39
N ALA A 41 8.24 -10.22 -16.53
CA ALA A 41 8.15 -8.80 -16.85
C ALA A 41 7.33 -8.02 -15.82
N LEU A 42 6.20 -8.56 -15.35
CA LEU A 42 5.38 -7.93 -14.31
C LEU A 42 6.16 -7.83 -12.99
N ILE A 43 6.82 -8.92 -12.58
CA ILE A 43 7.62 -8.96 -11.35
C ILE A 43 8.78 -7.98 -11.44
N PHE A 44 9.49 -7.97 -12.56
CA PHE A 44 10.62 -7.07 -12.78
C PHE A 44 10.21 -5.59 -12.76
N VAL A 45 9.19 -5.22 -13.52
CA VAL A 45 8.72 -3.81 -13.61
C VAL A 45 8.22 -3.32 -12.26
N THR A 46 7.41 -4.10 -11.55
CA THR A 46 6.92 -3.71 -10.23
C THR A 46 8.03 -3.61 -9.20
N ALA A 47 8.96 -4.56 -9.19
CA ALA A 47 10.12 -4.54 -8.30
C ALA A 47 11.04 -3.34 -8.61
N PHE A 48 11.30 -3.08 -9.88
CA PHE A 48 12.13 -1.96 -10.33
C PHE A 48 11.55 -0.63 -9.89
N VAL A 49 10.27 -0.37 -10.20
CA VAL A 49 9.60 0.89 -9.82
C VAL A 49 9.55 1.05 -8.30
N THR A 50 9.21 -0.01 -7.57
CA THR A 50 9.16 -0.01 -6.10
C THR A 50 10.51 0.37 -5.51
N ASN A 51 11.58 -0.29 -5.94
CA ASN A 51 12.91 -0.03 -5.39
C ASN A 51 13.46 1.34 -5.78
N VAL A 52 13.23 1.80 -7.01
CA VAL A 52 13.62 3.15 -7.43
C VAL A 52 12.93 4.22 -6.56
N LEU A 53 11.63 4.08 -6.30
CA LEU A 53 10.90 5.02 -5.45
C LEU A 53 11.38 4.97 -4.00
N ILE A 54 11.65 3.78 -3.45
CA ILE A 54 12.17 3.63 -2.08
C ILE A 54 13.56 4.24 -1.97
N VAL A 55 14.50 3.88 -2.86
CA VAL A 55 15.87 4.40 -2.84
C VAL A 55 15.88 5.91 -2.99
N ARG A 56 15.07 6.47 -3.90
CA ARG A 56 14.90 7.91 -4.05
C ARG A 56 14.37 8.56 -2.76
N GLY A 57 13.42 7.93 -2.09
CA GLY A 57 12.90 8.40 -0.81
C GLY A 57 13.96 8.36 0.28
N LEU A 58 14.69 7.25 0.40
CA LEU A 58 15.81 7.11 1.35
C LEU A 58 16.87 8.17 1.10
N TYR A 59 17.27 8.37 -0.15
CA TYR A 59 18.24 9.41 -0.53
C TYR A 59 17.79 10.82 -0.10
N ARG A 60 16.49 11.09 -0.19
CA ARG A 60 15.94 12.41 0.13
C ARG A 60 15.80 12.67 1.62
N TYR A 61 15.51 11.62 2.42
CA TYR A 61 15.12 11.78 3.82
C TYR A 61 16.15 11.28 4.84
N SER A 62 17.09 10.42 4.44
CA SER A 62 18.11 9.94 5.34
C SER A 62 19.34 10.86 5.33
N ARG A 63 19.95 11.02 6.49
CA ARG A 63 21.24 11.71 6.62
C ARG A 63 22.41 10.86 6.13
N LEU A 64 22.33 9.55 6.37
CA LEU A 64 23.34 8.54 6.01
C LEU A 64 22.69 7.53 5.11
N ILE A 65 22.81 7.74 3.80
CA ILE A 65 22.15 6.87 2.80
C ILE A 65 22.68 5.43 2.84
N GLU A 66 23.98 5.27 3.14
CA GLU A 66 24.64 3.97 3.23
C GLU A 66 24.01 3.13 4.34
N VAL A 67 23.80 3.74 5.52
CA VAL A 67 23.17 3.08 6.66
C VAL A 67 21.70 2.77 6.37
N ALA A 68 20.98 3.69 5.70
CA ALA A 68 19.58 3.49 5.35
C ALA A 68 19.41 2.32 4.34
N LEU A 69 20.27 2.23 3.35
CA LEU A 69 20.29 1.12 2.39
C LEU A 69 20.70 -0.20 3.06
N PHE A 70 21.72 -0.15 3.92
CA PHE A 70 22.13 -1.31 4.70
C PHE A 70 20.96 -1.85 5.54
N LEU A 71 20.27 -0.98 6.27
CA LEU A 71 19.09 -1.37 7.04
C LEU A 71 17.94 -1.87 6.17
N TYR A 72 17.68 -1.23 5.04
CA TYR A 72 16.63 -1.67 4.10
C TYR A 72 16.84 -3.11 3.63
N ILE A 73 18.09 -3.50 3.39
CA ILE A 73 18.45 -4.85 2.96
C ILE A 73 18.48 -5.83 4.15
N THR A 74 19.19 -5.49 5.23
CA THR A 74 19.46 -6.41 6.35
C THR A 74 18.25 -6.68 7.22
N THR A 75 17.29 -5.74 7.33
CA THR A 75 16.00 -5.97 8.01
C THR A 75 15.04 -6.85 7.21
N GLY A 76 15.43 -7.26 6.00
CA GLY A 76 14.58 -8.06 5.12
C GLY A 76 13.51 -7.29 4.38
N MET A 77 13.40 -5.95 4.55
CA MET A 77 12.39 -5.14 3.85
C MET A 77 12.50 -5.23 2.33
N PHE A 78 13.72 -5.34 1.81
CA PHE A 78 13.96 -5.58 0.40
C PHE A 78 13.32 -6.90 -0.06
N THR A 79 13.55 -7.99 0.66
CA THR A 79 13.01 -9.31 0.32
C THR A 79 11.49 -9.37 0.47
N VAL A 80 10.95 -8.76 1.53
CA VAL A 80 9.49 -8.69 1.76
C VAL A 80 8.80 -7.87 0.66
N SER A 81 9.46 -6.82 0.14
CA SER A 81 8.93 -6.02 -0.97
C SER A 81 8.72 -6.82 -2.26
N MET A 82 9.51 -7.89 -2.45
CA MET A 82 9.37 -8.80 -3.59
C MET A 82 8.19 -9.77 -3.44
N ASN A 83 7.73 -10.02 -2.21
CA ASN A 83 6.62 -10.92 -1.95
C ASN A 83 5.26 -10.21 -2.03
N GLY A 84 5.14 -9.04 -1.43
CA GLY A 84 3.92 -8.21 -1.43
C GLY A 84 3.91 -7.14 -2.51
N ILE A 85 4.15 -7.48 -3.79
CA ILE A 85 4.46 -6.51 -4.86
C ILE A 85 3.43 -5.39 -5.02
N ARG A 86 2.12 -5.66 -4.88
CA ARG A 86 1.06 -4.64 -4.96
C ARG A 86 1.12 -3.66 -3.79
N GLN A 87 1.20 -4.21 -2.59
CA GLN A 87 1.23 -3.45 -1.35
C GLN A 87 2.50 -2.58 -1.27
N PHE A 88 3.67 -3.15 -1.59
CA PHE A 88 4.92 -2.41 -1.55
C PHE A 88 5.04 -1.36 -2.66
N LEU A 89 4.46 -1.61 -3.83
CA LEU A 89 4.38 -0.58 -4.88
C LEU A 89 3.53 0.60 -4.41
N ALA A 90 2.35 0.35 -3.83
CA ALA A 90 1.52 1.40 -3.25
C ALA A 90 2.25 2.16 -2.12
N ALA A 91 2.92 1.44 -1.22
CA ALA A 91 3.71 2.03 -0.14
C ALA A 91 4.86 2.90 -0.67
N ALA A 92 5.56 2.46 -1.72
CA ALA A 92 6.63 3.21 -2.36
C ALA A 92 6.12 4.50 -3.03
N ILE A 93 4.95 4.47 -3.67
CA ILE A 93 4.28 5.66 -4.23
C ILE A 93 3.95 6.65 -3.11
N LEU A 94 3.38 6.18 -1.99
CA LEU A 94 3.09 7.01 -0.81
C LEU A 94 4.36 7.58 -0.20
N PHE A 95 5.42 6.79 -0.10
CA PHE A 95 6.71 7.23 0.42
C PHE A 95 7.33 8.34 -0.45
N ALA A 96 7.25 8.21 -1.77
CA ALA A 96 7.65 9.28 -2.68
C ALA A 96 6.82 10.56 -2.50
N GLY A 97 5.54 10.43 -2.10
CA GLY A 97 4.61 11.52 -1.81
C GLY A 97 4.79 12.19 -0.44
N THR A 98 5.60 11.63 0.46
CA THR A 98 5.78 12.12 1.85
C THR A 98 6.16 13.60 1.92
N HIS A 99 6.87 14.12 0.93
CA HIS A 99 7.20 15.54 0.86
C HIS A 99 5.97 16.46 0.88
N TRP A 100 4.93 16.09 0.15
CA TRP A 100 3.70 16.87 0.08
C TRP A 100 2.87 16.73 1.36
N LEU A 101 2.93 15.55 2.00
CA LEU A 101 2.36 15.33 3.31
C LEU A 101 2.99 16.27 4.35
N ILE A 102 4.32 16.33 4.41
CA ILE A 102 5.07 17.20 5.35
C ILE A 102 4.76 18.68 5.07
N LYS A 103 4.74 19.11 3.81
CA LYS A 103 4.40 20.47 3.42
C LYS A 103 2.94 20.84 3.68
N GLY A 104 2.07 19.85 3.81
CA GLY A 104 0.64 20.06 3.96
C GLY A 104 -0.07 20.46 2.68
N ASP A 105 0.51 20.13 1.54
CA ASP A 105 -0.09 20.38 0.23
C ASP A 105 -1.03 19.21 -0.13
N TRP A 106 -2.29 19.32 0.31
CA TRP A 106 -3.31 18.28 0.06
C TRP A 106 -3.61 18.12 -1.43
N ARG A 107 -3.50 19.19 -2.22
CA ARG A 107 -3.78 19.18 -3.66
C ARG A 107 -2.83 18.28 -4.43
N ARG A 108 -1.60 18.13 -3.95
CA ARG A 108 -0.60 17.24 -4.54
C ARG A 108 -0.54 15.89 -3.86
N TYR A 109 -0.80 15.85 -2.55
CA TYR A 109 -0.76 14.59 -1.80
C TYR A 109 -1.93 13.66 -2.11
N PHE A 110 -3.17 14.18 -2.20
CA PHE A 110 -4.36 13.37 -2.43
C PHE A 110 -4.33 12.60 -3.76
N PRO A 111 -3.94 13.19 -4.91
CA PRO A 111 -3.76 12.43 -6.14
C PRO A 111 -2.75 11.28 -6.01
N ILE A 112 -1.68 11.47 -5.22
CA ILE A 112 -0.69 10.41 -4.97
C ILE A 112 -1.31 9.28 -4.15
N VAL A 113 -2.11 9.60 -3.13
CA VAL A 113 -2.83 8.59 -2.35
C VAL A 113 -3.84 7.84 -3.20
N LEU A 114 -4.59 8.54 -4.04
CA LEU A 114 -5.54 7.92 -4.97
C LEU A 114 -4.82 7.00 -5.97
N LEU A 115 -3.69 7.45 -6.52
CA LEU A 115 -2.85 6.62 -7.39
C LEU A 115 -2.37 5.36 -6.64
N ALA A 116 -1.86 5.49 -5.43
CA ALA A 116 -1.43 4.35 -4.61
C ALA A 116 -2.60 3.39 -4.32
N ALA A 117 -3.79 3.92 -4.05
CA ALA A 117 -4.99 3.13 -3.80
C ALA A 117 -5.45 2.29 -5.00
N THR A 118 -5.13 2.71 -6.24
CA THR A 118 -5.40 1.87 -7.42
C THR A 118 -4.54 0.60 -7.45
N PHE A 119 -3.35 0.63 -6.86
CA PHE A 119 -2.45 -0.53 -6.77
C PHE A 119 -2.71 -1.38 -5.53
N HIS A 120 -3.13 -0.73 -4.42
CA HIS A 120 -3.53 -1.43 -3.20
C HIS A 120 -4.56 -0.61 -2.44
N ASN A 121 -5.77 -1.13 -2.36
CA ASN A 121 -6.96 -0.41 -1.92
C ASN A 121 -6.82 0.19 -0.51
N THR A 122 -6.13 -0.51 0.41
CA THR A 122 -5.92 -0.01 1.79
C THR A 122 -5.10 1.29 1.86
N ALA A 123 -4.38 1.67 0.79
CA ALA A 123 -3.64 2.93 0.74
C ALA A 123 -4.54 4.16 0.92
N ILE A 124 -5.84 4.05 0.65
CA ILE A 124 -6.83 5.12 0.83
C ILE A 124 -6.87 5.65 2.28
N ILE A 125 -6.51 4.82 3.26
CA ILE A 125 -6.46 5.20 4.68
C ILE A 125 -5.51 6.37 4.93
N MET A 126 -4.52 6.56 4.04
CA MET A 126 -3.56 7.67 4.15
C MET A 126 -4.20 9.05 3.96
N LEU A 127 -5.42 9.14 3.42
CA LEU A 127 -6.20 10.37 3.42
C LEU A 127 -6.56 10.79 4.86
N ILE A 128 -6.93 9.84 5.70
CA ILE A 128 -7.22 10.09 7.12
C ILE A 128 -5.94 10.49 7.85
N PHE A 129 -4.84 9.76 7.60
CA PHE A 129 -3.54 10.07 8.20
C PHE A 129 -3.03 11.48 7.85
N TYR A 130 -3.39 12.02 6.68
CA TYR A 130 -3.05 13.41 6.34
C TYR A 130 -3.53 14.42 7.39
N PHE A 131 -4.74 14.26 7.90
CA PHE A 131 -5.30 15.13 8.93
C PHE A 131 -4.72 14.84 10.32
N LEU A 132 -4.45 13.57 10.63
CA LEU A 132 -3.89 13.14 11.92
C LEU A 132 -2.47 13.68 12.15
N VAL A 133 -1.59 13.52 11.16
CA VAL A 133 -0.17 13.91 11.25
C VAL A 133 -0.02 15.43 11.45
N ARG A 134 -1.01 16.21 11.06
CA ARG A 134 -1.00 17.69 11.21
C ARG A 134 -1.46 18.19 12.57
N LYS A 135 -2.04 17.34 13.40
CA LYS A 135 -2.43 17.71 14.75
C LYS A 135 -1.19 17.73 15.65
N ARG A 136 -1.16 18.67 16.61
CA ARG A 136 -0.10 18.67 17.62
C ARG A 136 -0.20 17.38 18.44
N ALA A 137 0.94 16.76 18.70
CA ALA A 137 1.01 15.63 19.62
C ALA A 137 0.42 16.00 21.01
N TRP A 138 -0.19 15.02 21.68
CA TRP A 138 -0.73 15.18 23.04
C TRP A 138 -1.88 16.19 23.18
N THR A 139 -2.60 16.49 22.10
CA THR A 139 -3.86 17.22 22.22
C THR A 139 -4.98 16.30 22.71
N LYS A 140 -6.04 16.89 23.29
CA LYS A 140 -7.23 16.14 23.72
C LYS A 140 -7.77 15.26 22.58
N ALA A 141 -7.76 15.75 21.34
CA ALA A 141 -8.15 15.00 20.15
C ALA A 141 -7.24 13.78 19.89
N THR A 142 -5.92 13.93 20.05
CA THR A 142 -4.99 12.81 19.84
C THR A 142 -5.16 11.74 20.92
N VAL A 143 -5.33 12.15 22.18
CA VAL A 143 -5.58 11.23 23.30
C VAL A 143 -6.91 10.50 23.10
N LEU A 144 -7.97 11.21 22.69
CA LEU A 144 -9.26 10.59 22.39
C LEU A 144 -9.16 9.57 21.24
N LEU A 145 -8.46 9.89 20.17
CA LEU A 145 -8.22 8.95 19.05
C LEU A 145 -7.46 7.71 19.50
N LEU A 146 -6.42 7.87 20.33
CA LEU A 146 -5.67 6.73 20.89
C LEU A 146 -6.57 5.88 21.80
N ALA A 147 -7.40 6.49 22.63
CA ALA A 147 -8.35 5.78 23.47
C ALA A 147 -9.38 5.00 22.64
N ILE A 148 -9.94 5.61 21.57
CA ILE A 148 -10.84 4.93 20.63
C ILE A 148 -10.12 3.77 19.93
N ALA A 149 -8.90 3.98 19.44
CA ALA A 149 -8.12 2.93 18.78
C ALA A 149 -7.85 1.75 19.73
N LEU A 150 -7.52 2.04 21.00
CA LEU A 150 -7.32 1.01 22.02
C LEU A 150 -8.64 0.25 22.31
N LEU A 151 -9.76 0.96 22.46
CA LEU A 151 -11.08 0.34 22.66
C LEU A 151 -11.46 -0.56 21.48
N VAL A 152 -11.21 -0.12 20.24
CA VAL A 152 -11.46 -0.94 19.05
C VAL A 152 -10.55 -2.17 19.04
N ALA A 153 -9.26 -2.01 19.36
CA ALA A 153 -8.31 -3.12 19.39
C ALA A 153 -8.66 -4.17 20.44
N VAL A 154 -9.03 -3.74 21.65
CA VAL A 154 -9.42 -4.64 22.76
C VAL A 154 -10.81 -5.25 22.53
N GLY A 155 -11.75 -4.47 21.99
CA GLY A 155 -13.12 -4.91 21.74
C GLY A 155 -13.29 -5.76 20.49
N PHE A 156 -12.31 -5.77 19.60
CA PHE A 156 -12.42 -6.45 18.30
C PHE A 156 -12.63 -7.96 18.44
N GLU A 157 -11.87 -8.62 19.29
CA GLU A 157 -12.01 -10.07 19.53
C GLU A 157 -13.36 -10.43 20.13
N GLN A 158 -13.86 -9.62 21.08
CA GLN A 158 -15.17 -9.84 21.71
C GLN A 158 -16.30 -9.60 20.70
N PHE A 159 -16.21 -8.52 19.92
CA PHE A 159 -17.20 -8.23 18.88
C PHE A 159 -17.24 -9.32 17.80
N PHE A 160 -16.08 -9.79 17.36
CA PHE A 160 -15.97 -10.85 16.36
C PHE A 160 -16.49 -12.19 16.89
N GLY A 161 -16.24 -12.52 18.16
CA GLY A 161 -16.80 -13.71 18.83
C GLY A 161 -18.33 -13.69 18.91
N VAL A 162 -18.91 -12.53 19.24
CA VAL A 162 -20.38 -12.36 19.25
C VAL A 162 -20.96 -12.50 17.84
N LEU A 163 -20.31 -11.92 16.84
CA LEU A 163 -20.74 -12.00 15.43
C LEU A 163 -20.71 -13.43 14.90
N LEU A 164 -19.67 -14.20 15.22
CA LEU A 164 -19.58 -15.60 14.84
C LEU A 164 -20.69 -16.44 15.52
N ASN A 165 -20.94 -16.23 16.81
CA ASN A 165 -21.99 -16.92 17.53
C ASN A 165 -23.40 -16.62 16.97
N LEU A 166 -23.64 -15.39 16.50
CA LEU A 166 -24.91 -15.02 15.86
C LEU A 166 -25.08 -15.70 14.49
N ILE A 167 -24.00 -15.87 13.75
CA ILE A 167 -24.02 -16.54 12.43
C ILE A 167 -24.17 -18.06 12.60
N GLU A 168 -23.49 -18.67 13.58
CA GLU A 168 -23.57 -20.10 13.87
C GLU A 168 -24.88 -20.49 14.55
N GLY A 169 -25.44 -19.64 15.39
CA GLY A 169 -26.75 -19.86 16.05
C GLY A 169 -27.96 -19.66 15.13
N SER A 170 -27.74 -19.24 13.89
CA SER A 170 -28.78 -19.09 12.84
C SER A 170 -28.91 -20.33 11.93
N LYS A 171 -28.22 -21.44 12.26
CA LYS A 171 -28.40 -22.76 11.64
C LYS A 171 -29.16 -23.68 12.58
#